data_9c805343c947efe50439c2ecf5416cc4
#
_entry.id   9c805343c947efe50439c2ecf5416cc4
#
_cell.length_a   1.000
_cell.length_b   1.000
_cell.length_c   1.000
_cell.angle_alpha   90.00
_cell.angle_beta   90.00
_cell.angle_gamma   90.00
#
_symmetry.space_group_name_H-M   'P 1'
#
loop_
_entity.id
_entity.type
_entity.pdbx_description
1 polymer ?
#
loop_
_entity_poly.entity_id
_entity_poly.type
_entity_poly.pdbx_seq_one_letter_code
_entity_poly.pdbx_strand_id
1 'polypeptide(L)'
;MRTLIENLEFALTVDRNDTVLAGASVVVENDRFRDIGQAVDIAGRHSRDSFDRIIDGSRFGMVPGFIDSHVHLSETLSRAVFPDCLSTRAWVFHWAKPFYAAVTGEDEVVGAKIGMAEMLRCGTTCFLDMGAQNDVRGVVEAIEKIGLRGITGRHAADVRPEQIPPGWTEEMMRHHFFPDAKSALRELEKTVKDFDGTAGGRIRCWCNIEGKEPCSLELHVGARALAEKLGVGTTYHLATSIEEAKVSERKHGKWPVARVAAAGGLGANLVIAHCVAVEDQEIVLMRDAGTKVAFCPATSVKLAKGATRIGKYPEMMAAGMDVGLGTDGVSAGGNMNLMRQTYLVAGMFKDCRMDSTLVGARKALRMATLEGAKALGWGDDIGSLEVGKKADFVLFDLDHYEWAPYGDPLQAVVYSASPASIAQTWVDGKALYCGGQVVTVDERALRTEARRRAADVVKRAGLTGETPTVTTTYD
;
A
#
# COMPACT_ATOMS: atom_id res chain seq x y z
N MET A 1 -25.55 14.32 5.67
CA MET A 1 -25.56 14.75 4.25
C MET A 1 -25.91 13.55 3.38
N ARG A 2 -26.88 13.72 2.49
CA ARG A 2 -27.30 12.66 1.55
C ARG A 2 -26.92 13.08 0.13
N THR A 3 -26.16 12.27 -0.56
CA THR A 3 -25.72 12.51 -1.93
C THR A 3 -26.28 11.40 -2.83
N LEU A 4 -26.91 11.80 -3.94
CA LEU A 4 -27.26 10.90 -5.03
C LEU A 4 -26.25 11.06 -6.16
N ILE A 5 -25.69 9.94 -6.62
CA ILE A 5 -24.93 9.87 -7.86
C ILE A 5 -25.82 9.08 -8.81
N GLU A 6 -26.43 9.75 -9.77
CA GLU A 6 -27.46 9.16 -10.65
C GLU A 6 -26.93 8.86 -12.05
N ASN A 7 -27.49 7.85 -12.68
CA ASN A 7 -27.24 7.51 -14.09
C ASN A 7 -25.79 7.16 -14.42
N LEU A 8 -25.06 6.52 -13.49
CA LEU A 8 -23.71 6.03 -13.79
C LEU A 8 -23.73 5.10 -15.01
N GLU A 9 -22.80 5.28 -15.92
CA GLU A 9 -22.64 4.40 -17.09
C GLU A 9 -22.41 2.95 -16.63
N PHE A 10 -21.55 2.77 -15.62
CA PHE A 10 -21.40 1.51 -14.91
C PHE A 10 -20.96 1.71 -13.44
N ALA A 11 -21.24 0.69 -12.61
CA ALA A 11 -20.62 0.50 -11.30
C ALA A 11 -20.06 -0.93 -11.21
N LEU A 12 -18.73 -1.05 -11.00
CA LEU A 12 -18.08 -2.32 -10.68
C LEU A 12 -18.14 -2.53 -9.18
N THR A 13 -18.99 -3.42 -8.70
CA THR A 13 -19.21 -3.55 -7.24
C THR A 13 -18.06 -4.23 -6.52
N VAL A 14 -17.33 -5.12 -7.19
CA VAL A 14 -16.31 -5.99 -6.58
C VAL A 14 -16.85 -6.75 -5.35
N ASP A 15 -18.16 -6.99 -5.32
CA ASP A 15 -18.81 -7.83 -4.31
C ASP A 15 -18.39 -9.30 -4.49
N ARG A 16 -19.01 -10.21 -3.72
CA ARG A 16 -18.72 -11.65 -3.85
C ARG A 16 -18.99 -12.21 -5.26
N ASN A 17 -19.88 -11.59 -6.02
CA ASN A 17 -20.30 -12.02 -7.36
C ASN A 17 -19.61 -11.24 -8.48
N ASP A 18 -18.80 -10.21 -8.14
CA ASP A 18 -18.22 -9.25 -9.08
C ASP A 18 -19.26 -8.61 -10.02
N THR A 19 -20.36 -8.15 -9.41
CA THR A 19 -21.50 -7.60 -10.14
C THR A 19 -21.11 -6.33 -10.90
N VAL A 20 -21.55 -6.24 -12.15
CA VAL A 20 -21.44 -5.02 -12.97
C VAL A 20 -22.83 -4.46 -13.17
N LEU A 21 -23.08 -3.27 -12.67
CA LEU A 21 -24.37 -2.56 -12.84
C LEU A 21 -24.20 -1.51 -13.93
N ALA A 22 -24.92 -1.64 -15.05
CA ALA A 22 -25.03 -0.60 -16.07
C ALA A 22 -26.21 0.32 -15.74
N GLY A 23 -26.09 1.63 -15.99
CA GLY A 23 -27.15 2.60 -15.67
C GLY A 23 -27.47 2.66 -14.18
N ALA A 24 -26.45 2.55 -13.33
CA ALA A 24 -26.59 2.49 -11.88
C ALA A 24 -26.81 3.87 -11.24
N SER A 25 -27.47 3.89 -10.09
CA SER A 25 -27.47 5.02 -9.18
C SER A 25 -27.04 4.58 -7.79
N VAL A 26 -26.35 5.47 -7.09
CA VAL A 26 -25.78 5.23 -5.78
C VAL A 26 -26.19 6.33 -4.81
N VAL A 27 -26.71 5.94 -3.66
CA VAL A 27 -27.04 6.85 -2.56
C VAL A 27 -25.98 6.72 -1.48
N VAL A 28 -25.31 7.83 -1.19
CA VAL A 28 -24.41 7.96 -0.06
C VAL A 28 -25.10 8.76 1.04
N GLU A 29 -25.13 8.23 2.24
CA GLU A 29 -25.65 8.90 3.42
C GLU A 29 -24.54 9.02 4.47
N ASN A 30 -24.13 10.25 4.74
CA ASN A 30 -22.97 10.58 5.57
C ASN A 30 -21.68 9.95 5.02
N ASP A 31 -21.20 8.89 5.64
CA ASP A 31 -19.96 8.21 5.31
C ASP A 31 -20.14 6.81 4.68
N ARG A 32 -21.41 6.40 4.41
CA ARG A 32 -21.72 5.02 3.96
C ARG A 32 -22.61 4.99 2.71
N PHE A 33 -22.48 3.91 1.97
CA PHE A 33 -23.46 3.56 0.94
C PHE A 33 -24.78 3.20 1.59
N ARG A 34 -25.83 3.94 1.25
CA ARG A 34 -27.20 3.73 1.75
C ARG A 34 -28.03 2.85 0.81
N ASP A 35 -27.82 3.00 -0.50
CA ASP A 35 -28.50 2.23 -1.52
C ASP A 35 -27.66 2.21 -2.81
N ILE A 36 -27.70 1.10 -3.53
CA ILE A 36 -27.00 0.89 -4.80
C ILE A 36 -27.89 0.04 -5.69
N GLY A 37 -28.13 0.44 -6.94
CA GLY A 37 -28.96 -0.33 -7.85
C GLY A 37 -29.19 0.36 -9.19
N GLN A 38 -30.11 -0.19 -9.97
CA GLN A 38 -30.55 0.42 -11.21
C GLN A 38 -31.18 1.78 -10.93
N ALA A 39 -30.95 2.76 -11.81
CA ALA A 39 -31.45 4.12 -11.62
C ALA A 39 -32.96 4.20 -11.40
N VAL A 40 -33.73 3.40 -12.12
CA VAL A 40 -35.20 3.34 -12.00
C VAL A 40 -35.65 2.85 -10.61
N ASP A 41 -34.94 1.86 -10.05
CA ASP A 41 -35.26 1.31 -8.73
C ASP A 41 -34.93 2.29 -7.61
N ILE A 42 -33.77 2.97 -7.71
CA ILE A 42 -33.34 4.01 -6.78
C ILE A 42 -34.34 5.18 -6.80
N ALA A 43 -34.75 5.64 -7.98
CA ALA A 43 -35.76 6.69 -8.13
C ALA A 43 -37.13 6.30 -7.55
N GLY A 44 -37.48 5.01 -7.60
CA GLY A 44 -38.71 4.50 -6.98
C GLY A 44 -38.66 4.46 -5.45
N ARG A 45 -37.48 4.33 -4.86
CA ARG A 45 -37.28 4.26 -3.39
C ARG A 45 -36.98 5.58 -2.72
N HIS A 46 -36.42 6.56 -3.44
CA HIS A 46 -35.98 7.81 -2.88
C HIS A 46 -36.53 9.00 -3.66
N SER A 47 -37.20 9.95 -2.95
CA SER A 47 -37.57 11.21 -3.56
C SER A 47 -36.34 12.07 -3.85
N ARG A 48 -36.28 12.67 -5.04
CA ARG A 48 -35.18 13.53 -5.48
C ARG A 48 -34.95 14.72 -4.53
N ASP A 49 -36.00 15.26 -3.95
CA ASP A 49 -35.96 16.40 -3.01
C ASP A 49 -35.38 16.00 -1.64
N SER A 50 -35.14 14.71 -1.40
CA SER A 50 -34.55 14.22 -0.14
C SER A 50 -33.02 14.27 -0.10
N PHE A 51 -32.37 14.69 -1.21
CA PHE A 51 -30.92 14.77 -1.31
C PHE A 51 -30.39 16.19 -1.14
N ASP A 52 -29.33 16.31 -0.36
CA ASP A 52 -28.60 17.58 -0.18
C ASP A 52 -27.73 17.89 -1.42
N ARG A 53 -27.32 16.85 -2.15
CA ARG A 53 -26.48 16.94 -3.33
C ARG A 53 -26.86 15.87 -4.35
N ILE A 54 -26.93 16.27 -5.62
CA ILE A 54 -27.13 15.35 -6.75
C ILE A 54 -25.98 15.55 -7.73
N ILE A 55 -25.38 14.42 -8.15
CA ILE A 55 -24.30 14.37 -9.15
C ILE A 55 -24.81 13.59 -10.33
N ASP A 56 -24.82 14.22 -11.51
CA ASP A 56 -25.05 13.52 -12.77
C ASP A 56 -23.85 12.63 -13.07
N GLY A 57 -24.09 11.34 -13.06
CA GLY A 57 -23.10 10.29 -13.31
C GLY A 57 -23.05 9.78 -14.74
N SER A 58 -23.82 10.37 -15.67
CA SER A 58 -24.00 9.87 -17.05
C SER A 58 -22.70 9.75 -17.87
N ARG A 59 -21.63 10.39 -17.42
CA ARG A 59 -20.28 10.29 -17.99
C ARG A 59 -19.29 9.56 -17.10
N PHE A 60 -19.74 8.95 -16.01
CA PHE A 60 -18.83 8.34 -15.03
C PHE A 60 -19.02 6.83 -14.90
N GLY A 61 -17.88 6.15 -14.76
CA GLY A 61 -17.80 4.79 -14.21
C GLY A 61 -17.37 4.84 -12.76
N MET A 62 -17.99 4.00 -11.91
CA MET A 62 -17.67 3.92 -10.48
C MET A 62 -17.00 2.59 -10.14
N VAL A 63 -15.94 2.65 -9.33
CA VAL A 63 -15.27 1.48 -8.76
C VAL A 63 -14.99 1.72 -7.27
N PRO A 64 -14.80 0.66 -6.44
CA PRO A 64 -14.30 0.85 -5.07
C PRO A 64 -12.96 1.58 -5.07
N GLY A 65 -12.69 2.34 -4.03
CA GLY A 65 -11.38 2.94 -3.83
C GLY A 65 -10.28 1.89 -3.77
N PHE A 66 -9.12 2.21 -4.33
CA PHE A 66 -7.97 1.30 -4.30
C PHE A 66 -7.34 1.25 -2.90
N ILE A 67 -6.85 0.07 -2.53
CA ILE A 67 -6.26 -0.25 -1.23
C ILE A 67 -4.79 -0.60 -1.42
N ASP A 68 -3.90 0.27 -0.96
CA ASP A 68 -2.46 0.05 -1.01
C ASP A 68 -2.00 -0.73 0.23
N SER A 69 -1.72 -2.02 0.05
CA SER A 69 -1.43 -2.93 1.16
C SER A 69 0.01 -2.85 1.69
N HIS A 70 0.85 -2.03 1.08
CA HIS A 70 2.22 -1.77 1.56
C HIS A 70 2.83 -0.54 0.89
N VAL A 71 3.16 0.45 1.70
CA VAL A 71 3.80 1.69 1.25
C VAL A 71 4.77 2.21 2.31
N HIS A 72 5.71 3.07 1.90
CA HIS A 72 6.59 3.85 2.78
C HIS A 72 6.34 5.33 2.55
N LEU A 73 5.44 5.93 3.31
CA LEU A 73 5.09 7.35 3.17
C LEU A 73 6.25 8.27 3.52
N SER A 74 7.00 7.94 4.59
CA SER A 74 8.17 8.70 5.05
C SER A 74 9.29 8.78 4.00
N GLU A 75 9.33 7.84 3.06
CA GLU A 75 10.36 7.71 2.04
C GLU A 75 10.03 8.45 0.73
N THR A 76 8.89 9.12 0.63
CA THR A 76 8.40 9.71 -0.64
C THR A 76 9.35 10.77 -1.22
N LEU A 77 10.18 11.42 -0.40
CA LEU A 77 11.18 12.39 -0.87
C LEU A 77 12.34 11.75 -1.62
N SER A 78 12.47 10.42 -1.65
CA SER A 78 13.54 9.68 -2.34
C SER A 78 13.28 9.37 -3.82
N ARG A 79 12.20 9.90 -4.39
CA ARG A 79 11.80 9.64 -5.78
C ARG A 79 12.92 9.93 -6.78
N ALA A 80 13.32 8.88 -7.52
CA ALA A 80 14.36 8.95 -8.56
C ALA A 80 15.73 9.49 -8.08
N VAL A 81 16.01 9.42 -6.77
CA VAL A 81 17.29 9.83 -6.20
C VAL A 81 18.34 8.74 -6.37
N PHE A 82 17.94 7.47 -6.31
CA PHE A 82 18.87 6.35 -6.34
C PHE A 82 19.12 5.88 -7.77
N PRO A 83 20.37 5.50 -8.11
CA PRO A 83 20.70 4.98 -9.43
C PRO A 83 19.88 3.78 -9.81
N ASP A 84 19.66 3.57 -11.10
CA ASP A 84 19.11 2.34 -11.65
C ASP A 84 20.18 1.23 -11.74
N CYS A 85 19.76 0.02 -12.09
CA CYS A 85 20.64 -1.15 -12.29
C CYS A 85 21.44 -1.59 -11.03
N LEU A 86 20.90 -1.36 -9.83
CA LEU A 86 21.50 -1.80 -8.58
C LEU A 86 20.93 -3.15 -8.12
N SER A 87 21.78 -4.03 -7.56
CA SER A 87 21.28 -5.15 -6.78
C SER A 87 20.48 -4.64 -5.57
N THR A 88 19.51 -5.42 -5.11
CA THR A 88 18.71 -5.06 -3.90
C THR A 88 19.62 -4.71 -2.72
N ARG A 89 20.72 -5.44 -2.52
CA ARG A 89 21.68 -5.17 -1.43
C ARG A 89 22.37 -3.82 -1.58
N ALA A 90 22.90 -3.50 -2.78
CA ALA A 90 23.55 -2.22 -3.06
C ALA A 90 22.55 -1.06 -2.93
N TRP A 91 21.34 -1.23 -3.46
CA TRP A 91 20.26 -0.25 -3.34
C TRP A 91 19.92 0.04 -1.87
N VAL A 92 19.77 -1.00 -1.03
CA VAL A 92 19.45 -0.82 0.40
C VAL A 92 20.59 -0.13 1.13
N PHE A 93 21.81 -0.69 1.08
CA PHE A 93 22.87 -0.30 2.02
C PHE A 93 23.66 0.94 1.59
N HIS A 94 23.78 1.21 0.28
CA HIS A 94 24.56 2.36 -0.21
C HIS A 94 23.71 3.58 -0.54
N TRP A 95 22.39 3.42 -0.72
CA TRP A 95 21.51 4.52 -1.12
C TRP A 95 20.30 4.72 -0.20
N ALA A 96 19.46 3.69 -0.04
CA ALA A 96 18.20 3.84 0.69
C ALA A 96 18.45 4.15 2.18
N LYS A 97 19.24 3.33 2.86
CA LYS A 97 19.48 3.49 4.30
C LYS A 97 20.18 4.81 4.64
N PRO A 98 21.27 5.25 3.95
CA PRO A 98 21.85 6.58 4.19
C PRO A 98 20.85 7.71 3.96
N PHE A 99 20.03 7.64 2.91
CA PHE A 99 19.00 8.64 2.65
C PHE A 99 17.99 8.70 3.81
N TYR A 100 17.43 7.55 4.20
CA TYR A 100 16.40 7.49 5.24
C TYR A 100 16.92 7.89 6.62
N ALA A 101 18.17 7.56 6.92
CA ALA A 101 18.83 7.99 8.15
C ALA A 101 19.05 9.52 8.21
N ALA A 102 19.07 10.20 7.07
CA ALA A 102 19.20 11.66 7.00
C ALA A 102 17.85 12.40 7.00
N VAL A 103 16.73 11.67 6.95
CA VAL A 103 15.37 12.23 7.00
C VAL A 103 15.05 12.71 8.42
N THR A 104 14.53 13.92 8.55
CA THR A 104 14.01 14.46 9.82
C THR A 104 12.50 14.23 9.97
N GLY A 105 11.94 14.44 11.16
CA GLY A 105 10.49 14.36 11.36
C GLY A 105 9.69 15.28 10.45
N GLU A 106 10.17 16.51 10.23
CA GLU A 106 9.52 17.43 9.28
C GLU A 106 9.59 16.94 7.83
N ASP A 107 10.69 16.26 7.44
CA ASP A 107 10.81 15.66 6.11
C ASP A 107 9.84 14.49 5.94
N GLU A 108 9.69 13.65 6.97
CA GLU A 108 8.70 12.55 6.99
C GLU A 108 7.27 13.07 6.78
N VAL A 109 6.90 14.12 7.51
CA VAL A 109 5.55 14.73 7.40
C VAL A 109 5.30 15.28 5.99
N VAL A 110 6.29 15.95 5.38
CA VAL A 110 6.15 16.45 3.99
C VAL A 110 6.15 15.28 3.01
N GLY A 111 6.99 14.27 3.22
CA GLY A 111 7.00 13.02 2.44
C GLY A 111 5.64 12.33 2.48
N ALA A 112 5.06 12.17 3.67
CA ALA A 112 3.74 11.58 3.84
C ALA A 112 2.64 12.38 3.10
N LYS A 113 2.64 13.71 3.23
CA LYS A 113 1.66 14.57 2.55
C LYS A 113 1.73 14.46 1.03
N ILE A 114 2.94 14.52 0.45
CA ILE A 114 3.07 14.44 -1.02
C ILE A 114 2.75 13.05 -1.55
N GLY A 115 3.08 11.98 -0.81
CA GLY A 115 2.70 10.60 -1.15
C GLY A 115 1.18 10.41 -1.13
N MET A 116 0.52 10.85 -0.07
CA MET A 116 -0.93 10.77 0.06
C MET A 116 -1.68 11.62 -0.97
N ALA A 117 -1.16 12.80 -1.33
CA ALA A 117 -1.74 13.60 -2.40
C ALA A 117 -1.66 12.88 -3.76
N GLU A 118 -0.55 12.19 -4.05
CA GLU A 118 -0.43 11.36 -5.24
C GLU A 118 -1.38 10.15 -5.20
N MET A 119 -1.51 9.48 -4.05
CA MET A 119 -2.46 8.37 -3.85
C MET A 119 -3.89 8.79 -4.19
N LEU A 120 -4.36 9.91 -3.66
CA LEU A 120 -5.71 10.43 -3.96
C LEU A 120 -5.90 10.70 -5.45
N ARG A 121 -4.91 11.26 -6.14
CA ARG A 121 -4.93 11.47 -7.59
C ARG A 121 -4.95 10.17 -8.40
N CYS A 122 -4.47 9.08 -7.79
CA CYS A 122 -4.44 7.74 -8.37
C CYS A 122 -5.58 6.84 -7.89
N GLY A 123 -6.57 7.38 -7.16
CA GLY A 123 -7.75 6.65 -6.72
C GLY A 123 -7.54 5.78 -5.47
N THR A 124 -6.39 5.85 -4.81
CA THR A 124 -6.15 5.14 -3.55
C THR A 124 -6.89 5.83 -2.42
N THR A 125 -7.68 5.07 -1.67
CA THR A 125 -8.51 5.55 -0.55
C THR A 125 -8.04 5.04 0.81
N CYS A 126 -7.30 3.92 0.82
CA CYS A 126 -6.76 3.30 2.03
C CYS A 126 -5.35 2.77 1.78
N PHE A 127 -4.52 2.78 2.82
CA PHE A 127 -3.15 2.25 2.73
C PHE A 127 -2.67 1.60 4.03
N LEU A 128 -1.63 0.75 3.92
CA LEU A 128 -0.80 0.27 5.02
C LEU A 128 0.62 0.80 4.86
N ASP A 129 0.98 1.78 5.69
CA ASP A 129 2.31 2.37 5.76
C ASP A 129 3.21 1.57 6.69
N MET A 130 4.49 1.38 6.30
CA MET A 130 5.49 0.73 7.16
C MET A 130 5.79 1.50 8.45
N GLY A 131 5.33 2.74 8.52
CA GLY A 131 5.45 3.58 9.71
C GLY A 131 6.58 4.61 9.63
N ALA A 132 6.48 5.60 10.52
CA ALA A 132 7.45 6.67 10.66
C ALA A 132 8.61 6.27 11.58
N GLN A 133 9.78 6.81 11.31
CA GLN A 133 10.98 6.62 12.14
C GLN A 133 11.22 7.80 13.08
N ASN A 134 10.79 8.99 12.71
CA ASN A 134 11.12 10.23 13.41
C ASN A 134 9.90 10.89 14.05
N ASP A 135 8.78 11.06 13.32
CA ASP A 135 7.61 11.81 13.81
C ASP A 135 6.29 11.10 13.47
N VAL A 136 5.97 10.05 14.23
CA VAL A 136 4.69 9.33 14.09
C VAL A 136 3.50 10.27 14.27
N ARG A 137 3.55 11.19 15.26
CA ARG A 137 2.47 12.14 15.54
C ARG A 137 2.22 13.03 14.34
N GLY A 138 3.26 13.66 13.78
CA GLY A 138 3.13 14.53 12.62
C GLY A 138 2.62 13.81 11.38
N VAL A 139 2.99 12.52 11.19
CA VAL A 139 2.45 11.69 10.11
C VAL A 139 0.97 11.38 10.34
N VAL A 140 0.55 11.00 11.55
CA VAL A 140 -0.87 10.77 11.90
C VAL A 140 -1.71 12.04 11.67
N GLU A 141 -1.24 13.19 12.13
CA GLU A 141 -1.92 14.49 11.90
C GLU A 141 -2.01 14.84 10.41
N ALA A 142 -0.98 14.47 9.62
CA ALA A 142 -1.01 14.62 8.16
C ALA A 142 -2.07 13.73 7.51
N ILE A 143 -2.19 12.46 7.93
CA ILE A 143 -3.22 11.53 7.43
C ILE A 143 -4.61 12.06 7.78
N GLU A 144 -4.83 12.50 9.02
CA GLU A 144 -6.10 13.06 9.47
C GLU A 144 -6.51 14.30 8.64
N LYS A 145 -5.57 15.23 8.44
CA LYS A 145 -5.80 16.49 7.70
C LYS A 145 -6.07 16.25 6.22
N ILE A 146 -5.37 15.34 5.58
CA ILE A 146 -5.58 14.98 4.16
C ILE A 146 -6.90 14.25 3.99
N GLY A 147 -7.29 13.41 4.96
CA GLY A 147 -8.58 12.75 4.98
C GLY A 147 -8.56 11.31 4.48
N LEU A 148 -7.42 10.76 4.09
CA LEU A 148 -7.28 9.35 3.71
C LEU A 148 -7.58 8.42 4.89
N ARG A 149 -7.98 7.19 4.58
CA ARG A 149 -7.99 6.07 5.52
C ARG A 149 -6.60 5.43 5.51
N GLY A 150 -6.06 5.07 6.66
CA GLY A 150 -4.72 4.50 6.68
C GLY A 150 -4.37 3.75 7.94
N ILE A 151 -3.39 2.89 7.79
CA ILE A 151 -2.70 2.23 8.88
C ILE A 151 -1.27 2.75 8.87
N THR A 152 -0.78 3.18 10.01
CA THR A 152 0.62 3.60 10.20
C THR A 152 1.12 3.13 11.58
N GLY A 153 2.26 3.58 12.02
CA GLY A 153 2.83 3.25 13.33
C GLY A 153 4.27 3.69 13.47
N ARG A 154 4.94 3.20 14.50
CA ARG A 154 6.38 3.34 14.64
C ARG A 154 7.08 2.24 13.86
N HIS A 155 7.99 2.59 12.98
CA HIS A 155 8.86 1.62 12.29
C HIS A 155 10.00 1.21 13.22
N ALA A 156 10.10 -0.07 13.60
CA ALA A 156 11.06 -0.53 14.59
C ALA A 156 12.00 -1.63 14.06
N ALA A 157 13.26 -1.58 14.51
CA ALA A 157 14.28 -2.59 14.31
C ALA A 157 15.15 -2.68 15.57
N ASP A 158 15.68 -3.87 15.92
CA ASP A 158 16.44 -4.11 17.16
C ASP A 158 17.78 -4.83 16.95
N VAL A 159 18.10 -5.22 15.70
CA VAL A 159 19.37 -5.86 15.36
C VAL A 159 20.25 -4.91 14.58
N ARG A 160 21.20 -4.34 15.30
CA ARG A 160 22.20 -3.47 14.74
C ARG A 160 23.26 -4.29 13.96
N PRO A 161 23.66 -3.88 12.74
CA PRO A 161 24.76 -4.53 12.03
C PRO A 161 26.08 -4.38 12.82
N GLU A 162 26.93 -5.40 12.78
CA GLU A 162 28.23 -5.42 13.49
C GLU A 162 29.17 -4.30 13.02
N GLN A 163 29.09 -3.95 11.75
CA GLN A 163 29.84 -2.85 11.17
C GLN A 163 28.91 -1.74 10.71
N ILE A 164 29.30 -0.50 10.95
CA ILE A 164 28.57 0.68 10.48
C ILE A 164 28.59 0.67 8.95
N PRO A 165 27.39 0.65 8.28
CA PRO A 165 27.35 0.70 6.84
C PRO A 165 27.96 1.99 6.28
N PRO A 166 28.50 1.98 5.06
CA PRO A 166 29.01 3.20 4.42
C PRO A 166 27.96 4.32 4.41
N GLY A 167 28.39 5.54 4.76
CA GLY A 167 27.52 6.71 4.83
C GLY A 167 26.69 6.86 6.11
N TRP A 168 26.78 5.91 7.03
CA TRP A 168 26.13 5.99 8.35
C TRP A 168 27.07 6.52 9.43
N THR A 169 26.48 7.17 10.43
CA THR A 169 27.16 7.57 11.67
C THR A 169 26.67 6.72 12.84
N GLU A 170 27.42 6.74 13.96
CA GLU A 170 26.95 6.13 15.20
C GLU A 170 25.62 6.72 15.69
N GLU A 171 25.39 8.01 15.47
CA GLU A 171 24.15 8.68 15.83
C GLU A 171 22.97 8.13 15.00
N MET A 172 23.14 8.01 13.68
CA MET A 172 22.15 7.39 12.78
C MET A 172 21.83 5.95 13.20
N MET A 173 22.84 5.17 13.56
CA MET A 173 22.66 3.81 14.03
C MET A 173 21.83 3.76 15.34
N ARG A 174 22.13 4.63 16.29
CA ARG A 174 21.35 4.72 17.55
C ARG A 174 19.93 5.18 17.34
N HIS A 175 19.69 6.02 16.37
CA HIS A 175 18.34 6.51 16.06
C HIS A 175 17.50 5.44 15.35
N HIS A 176 18.10 4.67 14.44
CA HIS A 176 17.41 3.68 13.64
C HIS A 176 17.10 2.37 14.38
N PHE A 177 18.02 1.94 15.25
CA PHE A 177 17.91 0.66 15.97
C PHE A 177 17.61 0.85 17.46
N PHE A 178 16.58 0.19 17.93
CA PHE A 178 16.35 0.04 19.37
C PHE A 178 17.44 -0.80 20.01
N PRO A 179 17.76 -0.57 21.30
CA PRO A 179 18.80 -1.34 21.99
C PRO A 179 18.48 -2.84 22.09
N ASP A 180 17.21 -3.18 22.17
CA ASP A 180 16.69 -4.56 22.31
C ASP A 180 15.22 -4.64 21.91
N ALA A 181 14.71 -5.86 21.71
CA ALA A 181 13.31 -6.14 21.37
C ALA A 181 12.34 -5.56 22.42
N LYS A 182 12.68 -5.62 23.71
CA LYS A 182 11.83 -5.12 24.80
C LYS A 182 11.62 -3.60 24.70
N SER A 183 12.65 -2.85 24.34
CA SER A 183 12.57 -1.40 24.15
C SER A 183 11.74 -1.05 22.91
N ALA A 184 11.94 -1.79 21.81
CA ALA A 184 11.14 -1.65 20.61
C ALA A 184 9.64 -1.93 20.88
N LEU A 185 9.33 -3.03 21.57
CA LEU A 185 7.95 -3.40 21.92
C LEU A 185 7.26 -2.37 22.82
N ARG A 186 7.97 -1.76 23.77
CA ARG A 186 7.40 -0.67 24.59
C ARG A 186 7.02 0.55 23.75
N GLU A 187 7.86 0.91 22.78
CA GLU A 187 7.55 2.05 21.89
C GLU A 187 6.41 1.73 20.95
N LEU A 188 6.34 0.49 20.41
CA LEU A 188 5.20 0.05 19.61
C LEU A 188 3.90 0.07 20.42
N GLU A 189 3.90 -0.45 21.66
CA GLU A 189 2.73 -0.43 22.54
C GLU A 189 2.26 1.00 22.83
N LYS A 190 3.19 1.90 23.13
CA LYS A 190 2.91 3.32 23.35
C LYS A 190 2.29 3.95 22.11
N THR A 191 2.88 3.75 20.94
CA THR A 191 2.42 4.32 19.67
C THR A 191 1.01 3.86 19.33
N VAL A 192 0.70 2.55 19.48
CA VAL A 192 -0.65 2.03 19.27
C VAL A 192 -1.64 2.67 20.23
N LYS A 193 -1.32 2.76 21.53
CA LYS A 193 -2.20 3.38 22.53
C LYS A 193 -2.46 4.86 22.29
N ASP A 194 -1.46 5.57 21.75
CA ASP A 194 -1.58 7.01 21.51
C ASP A 194 -2.42 7.34 20.26
N PHE A 195 -2.41 6.47 19.24
CA PHE A 195 -2.91 6.84 17.90
C PHE A 195 -3.93 5.89 17.28
N ASP A 196 -4.08 4.64 17.74
CA ASP A 196 -5.06 3.73 17.17
C ASP A 196 -6.49 4.24 17.34
N GLY A 197 -7.29 4.13 16.28
CA GLY A 197 -8.69 4.58 16.27
C GLY A 197 -8.88 6.10 16.13
N THR A 198 -7.84 6.88 15.91
CA THR A 198 -7.96 8.34 15.72
C THR A 198 -8.69 8.71 14.43
N ALA A 199 -9.03 9.99 14.24
CA ALA A 199 -9.83 10.48 13.12
C ALA A 199 -11.17 9.74 12.94
N GLY A 200 -11.86 9.39 14.04
CA GLY A 200 -13.14 8.66 14.03
C GLY A 200 -13.00 7.21 13.53
N GLY A 201 -11.87 6.56 13.79
CA GLY A 201 -11.56 5.18 13.37
C GLY A 201 -11.03 5.05 11.94
N ARG A 202 -10.81 6.17 11.23
CA ARG A 202 -10.23 6.17 9.89
C ARG A 202 -8.73 5.88 9.92
N ILE A 203 -8.04 6.19 11.02
CA ILE A 203 -6.63 5.89 11.23
C ILE A 203 -6.50 4.74 12.23
N ARG A 204 -5.81 3.67 11.83
CA ARG A 204 -5.37 2.59 12.72
C ARG A 204 -3.87 2.66 12.91
N CYS A 205 -3.41 2.17 14.06
CA CYS A 205 -1.99 2.10 14.37
C CYS A 205 -1.60 0.66 14.66
N TRP A 206 -0.59 0.16 13.92
CA TRP A 206 -0.14 -1.22 14.01
C TRP A 206 1.26 -1.35 14.61
N CYS A 207 1.63 -2.58 15.00
CA CYS A 207 2.97 -2.91 15.43
C CYS A 207 3.87 -3.18 14.21
N ASN A 208 4.49 -2.12 13.67
CA ASN A 208 5.28 -2.19 12.45
C ASN A 208 6.76 -2.40 12.76
N ILE A 209 7.37 -3.43 12.18
CA ILE A 209 8.80 -3.68 12.33
C ILE A 209 9.46 -3.81 10.95
N GLU A 210 10.75 -3.53 10.85
CA GLU A 210 11.45 -3.63 9.56
C GLU A 210 11.39 -5.05 8.98
N GLY A 211 11.50 -6.06 9.86
CA GLY A 211 11.58 -7.45 9.46
C GLY A 211 12.98 -7.88 9.02
N LYS A 212 13.13 -9.09 8.50
CA LYS A 212 14.38 -9.68 8.03
C LYS A 212 15.49 -9.68 9.10
N GLU A 213 16.76 -9.50 8.64
CA GLU A 213 17.95 -9.45 9.52
C GLU A 213 17.98 -8.27 10.51
N PRO A 214 17.45 -7.07 10.21
CA PRO A 214 17.35 -5.98 11.17
C PRO A 214 16.47 -6.23 12.39
N CYS A 215 15.71 -7.34 12.39
CA CYS A 215 14.85 -7.71 13.50
C CYS A 215 15.21 -9.08 14.08
N SER A 216 15.31 -9.14 15.41
CA SER A 216 15.47 -10.41 16.14
C SER A 216 14.19 -11.26 16.04
N LEU A 217 14.31 -12.58 16.24
CA LEU A 217 13.11 -13.43 16.36
C LEU A 217 12.26 -13.04 17.56
N GLU A 218 12.86 -12.54 18.63
CA GLU A 218 12.17 -12.03 19.80
C GLU A 218 11.27 -10.85 19.43
N LEU A 219 11.76 -9.91 18.59
CA LEU A 219 10.95 -8.78 18.12
C LEU A 219 9.81 -9.24 17.18
N HIS A 220 10.06 -10.19 16.25
CA HIS A 220 9.01 -10.74 15.39
C HIS A 220 7.86 -11.38 16.19
N VAL A 221 8.20 -12.26 17.14
CA VAL A 221 7.23 -12.95 18.01
C VAL A 221 6.55 -11.96 18.94
N GLY A 222 7.34 -11.06 19.53
CA GLY A 222 6.82 -10.05 20.46
C GLY A 222 5.87 -9.05 19.79
N ALA A 223 6.18 -8.57 18.59
CA ALA A 223 5.32 -7.65 17.84
C ALA A 223 3.97 -8.30 17.48
N ARG A 224 4.00 -9.58 17.02
CA ARG A 224 2.78 -10.35 16.75
C ARG A 224 1.93 -10.51 18.01
N ALA A 225 2.55 -10.94 19.12
CA ALA A 225 1.83 -11.16 20.37
C ALA A 225 1.29 -9.85 20.97
N LEU A 226 2.03 -8.75 20.84
CA LEU A 226 1.60 -7.43 21.25
C LEU A 226 0.41 -6.95 20.42
N ALA A 227 0.49 -7.10 19.10
CA ALA A 227 -0.59 -6.74 18.20
C ALA A 227 -1.88 -7.53 18.51
N GLU A 228 -1.77 -8.84 18.77
CA GLU A 228 -2.89 -9.68 19.20
C GLU A 228 -3.50 -9.19 20.54
N LYS A 229 -2.66 -8.90 21.52
CA LYS A 229 -3.07 -8.36 22.83
C LYS A 229 -3.82 -7.02 22.69
N LEU A 230 -3.39 -6.16 21.78
CA LEU A 230 -3.99 -4.84 21.56
C LEU A 230 -5.18 -4.85 20.56
N GLY A 231 -5.46 -5.97 19.91
CA GLY A 231 -6.51 -6.08 18.91
C GLY A 231 -6.17 -5.37 17.58
N VAL A 232 -4.87 -5.18 17.29
CA VAL A 232 -4.38 -4.54 16.07
C VAL A 232 -3.59 -5.51 15.20
N GLY A 233 -3.08 -5.04 14.05
CA GLY A 233 -2.23 -5.84 13.18
C GLY A 233 -0.73 -5.59 13.40
N THR A 234 0.07 -6.35 12.67
CA THR A 234 1.51 -6.15 12.50
C THR A 234 1.89 -6.30 11.03
N THR A 235 2.93 -5.60 10.60
CA THR A 235 3.49 -5.73 9.26
C THR A 235 5.01 -5.67 9.29
N TYR A 236 5.64 -6.38 8.35
CA TYR A 236 7.08 -6.37 8.13
C TYR A 236 7.46 -6.95 6.77
N HIS A 237 8.71 -6.68 6.34
CA HIS A 237 9.28 -7.30 5.14
C HIS A 237 9.81 -8.70 5.46
N LEU A 238 9.55 -9.68 4.59
CA LEU A 238 10.12 -11.03 4.71
C LEU A 238 10.16 -11.73 3.35
N ALA A 239 11.17 -12.58 3.17
CA ALA A 239 11.36 -13.38 1.95
C ALA A 239 11.39 -12.50 0.68
N THR A 240 12.05 -11.35 0.76
CA THR A 240 12.01 -10.30 -0.27
C THR A 240 12.82 -10.61 -1.51
N SER A 241 13.78 -11.56 -1.41
CA SER A 241 14.64 -11.99 -2.49
C SER A 241 15.21 -13.39 -2.25
N ILE A 242 15.73 -14.01 -3.32
CA ILE A 242 16.39 -15.31 -3.22
C ILE A 242 17.69 -15.23 -2.39
N GLU A 243 18.37 -14.08 -2.38
CA GLU A 243 19.57 -13.88 -1.57
C GLU A 243 19.24 -13.93 -0.07
N GLU A 244 18.13 -13.29 0.35
CA GLU A 244 17.65 -13.37 1.73
C GLU A 244 17.35 -14.81 2.12
N ALA A 245 16.64 -15.57 1.27
CA ALA A 245 16.30 -16.96 1.52
C ALA A 245 17.57 -17.82 1.69
N LYS A 246 18.56 -17.69 0.79
CA LYS A 246 19.83 -18.41 0.87
C LYS A 246 20.67 -18.01 2.08
N VAL A 247 20.65 -16.75 2.50
CA VAL A 247 21.34 -16.28 3.72
C VAL A 247 20.68 -16.90 4.95
N SER A 248 19.35 -16.88 5.03
CA SER A 248 18.60 -17.49 6.13
C SER A 248 18.85 -19.00 6.22
N GLU A 249 18.84 -19.69 5.10
CA GLU A 249 19.12 -21.13 5.04
C GLU A 249 20.53 -21.46 5.54
N ARG A 250 21.57 -20.75 5.06
CA ARG A 250 22.96 -20.96 5.51
C ARG A 250 23.17 -20.66 6.98
N LYS A 251 22.55 -19.59 7.50
CA LYS A 251 22.73 -19.17 8.89
C LYS A 251 21.89 -19.97 9.89
N HIS A 252 20.70 -20.41 9.47
CA HIS A 252 19.67 -20.91 10.39
C HIS A 252 19.10 -22.27 9.98
N GLY A 253 19.52 -22.83 8.84
CA GLY A 253 19.01 -24.10 8.32
C GLY A 253 17.53 -24.06 7.89
N LYS A 254 16.97 -22.84 7.72
CA LYS A 254 15.56 -22.62 7.37
C LYS A 254 15.40 -21.40 6.45
N TRP A 255 14.42 -21.46 5.57
CA TRP A 255 13.97 -20.32 4.82
C TRP A 255 13.27 -19.29 5.73
N PRO A 256 13.14 -18.01 5.30
CA PRO A 256 12.72 -16.90 6.18
C PRO A 256 11.37 -17.12 6.85
N VAL A 257 10.34 -17.50 6.09
CA VAL A 257 8.99 -17.72 6.64
C VAL A 257 8.97 -18.93 7.57
N ALA A 258 9.61 -20.05 7.19
CA ALA A 258 9.71 -21.23 8.03
C ALA A 258 10.47 -20.96 9.35
N ARG A 259 11.47 -20.06 9.31
CA ARG A 259 12.20 -19.62 10.52
C ARG A 259 11.28 -18.85 11.47
N VAL A 260 10.53 -17.88 10.96
CA VAL A 260 9.60 -17.07 11.75
C VAL A 260 8.43 -17.93 12.25
N ALA A 261 7.91 -18.83 11.41
CA ALA A 261 6.85 -19.79 11.79
C ALA A 261 7.27 -20.69 12.94
N ALA A 262 8.49 -21.25 12.89
CA ALA A 262 9.02 -22.13 13.93
C ALA A 262 9.17 -21.42 15.29
N ALA A 263 9.33 -20.10 15.29
CA ALA A 263 9.36 -19.27 16.49
C ALA A 263 7.96 -18.81 16.95
N GLY A 264 6.89 -19.11 16.21
CA GLY A 264 5.53 -18.64 16.52
C GLY A 264 5.25 -17.20 16.10
N GLY A 265 5.99 -16.67 15.12
CA GLY A 265 5.85 -15.29 14.66
C GLY A 265 4.80 -15.06 13.57
N LEU A 266 4.16 -16.12 13.01
CA LEU A 266 3.04 -16.00 12.08
C LEU A 266 1.70 -15.83 12.82
N GLY A 267 0.71 -15.23 12.17
CA GLY A 267 -0.63 -15.06 12.73
C GLY A 267 -1.62 -14.37 11.79
N ALA A 268 -2.89 -14.44 12.15
CA ALA A 268 -3.99 -13.91 11.34
C ALA A 268 -4.03 -12.37 11.26
N ASN A 269 -3.34 -11.69 12.17
CA ASN A 269 -3.22 -10.23 12.21
C ASN A 269 -1.91 -9.71 11.56
N LEU A 270 -1.22 -10.58 10.80
CA LEU A 270 0.04 -10.26 10.14
C LEU A 270 -0.13 -10.08 8.64
N VAL A 271 0.42 -8.98 8.11
CA VAL A 271 0.64 -8.75 6.69
C VAL A 271 2.15 -8.75 6.41
N ILE A 272 2.62 -9.69 5.61
CA ILE A 272 4.02 -9.76 5.18
C ILE A 272 4.17 -9.06 3.83
N ALA A 273 5.06 -8.08 3.76
CA ALA A 273 5.40 -7.42 2.51
C ALA A 273 6.37 -8.28 1.67
N HIS A 274 6.14 -8.30 0.38
CA HIS A 274 6.86 -9.01 -0.68
C HIS A 274 6.58 -10.52 -0.72
N CYS A 275 7.20 -11.37 0.09
CA CYS A 275 7.10 -12.84 -0.04
C CYS A 275 7.48 -13.37 -1.45
N VAL A 276 8.58 -12.86 -2.02
CA VAL A 276 9.04 -13.27 -3.37
C VAL A 276 9.61 -14.67 -3.37
N ALA A 277 10.50 -14.98 -2.42
CA ALA A 277 11.20 -16.27 -2.33
C ALA A 277 10.61 -17.12 -1.20
N VAL A 278 9.63 -17.94 -1.53
CA VAL A 278 8.97 -18.87 -0.60
C VAL A 278 8.85 -20.27 -1.18
N GLU A 279 8.89 -21.28 -0.32
CA GLU A 279 8.64 -22.67 -0.67
C GLU A 279 7.16 -23.06 -0.50
N ASP A 280 6.73 -24.17 -1.12
CA ASP A 280 5.33 -24.62 -1.03
C ASP A 280 4.88 -24.89 0.40
N GLN A 281 5.75 -25.46 1.23
CA GLN A 281 5.48 -25.68 2.65
C GLN A 281 5.35 -24.37 3.42
N GLU A 282 6.01 -23.28 3.03
CA GLU A 282 5.86 -21.97 3.67
C GLU A 282 4.50 -21.33 3.32
N ILE A 283 3.96 -21.59 2.12
CA ILE A 283 2.59 -21.22 1.76
C ILE A 283 1.59 -21.89 2.70
N VAL A 284 1.78 -23.19 2.96
CA VAL A 284 0.92 -23.93 3.92
C VAL A 284 1.00 -23.33 5.32
N LEU A 285 2.22 -23.04 5.81
CA LEU A 285 2.42 -22.40 7.13
C LEU A 285 1.71 -21.03 7.24
N MET A 286 1.86 -20.19 6.21
CA MET A 286 1.21 -18.87 6.18
C MET A 286 -0.32 -18.97 6.12
N ARG A 287 -0.84 -19.85 5.24
CA ARG A 287 -2.28 -20.11 5.10
C ARG A 287 -2.88 -20.58 6.42
N ASP A 288 -2.28 -21.59 7.05
CA ASP A 288 -2.80 -22.20 8.28
C ASP A 288 -2.75 -21.23 9.47
N ALA A 289 -1.78 -20.30 9.46
CA ALA A 289 -1.70 -19.20 10.41
C ALA A 289 -2.66 -18.02 10.08
N GLY A 290 -3.29 -18.01 8.91
CA GLY A 290 -4.11 -16.90 8.43
C GLY A 290 -3.31 -15.64 8.04
N THR A 291 -2.01 -15.77 7.84
CA THR A 291 -1.11 -14.66 7.45
C THR A 291 -1.42 -14.16 6.04
N LYS A 292 -1.42 -12.85 5.84
CA LYS A 292 -1.69 -12.18 4.57
C LYS A 292 -0.40 -11.70 3.92
N VAL A 293 -0.45 -11.40 2.63
CA VAL A 293 0.69 -10.95 1.84
C VAL A 293 0.36 -9.65 1.11
N ALA A 294 1.29 -8.70 1.13
CA ALA A 294 1.28 -7.52 0.27
C ALA A 294 2.32 -7.67 -0.83
N PHE A 295 1.87 -7.86 -2.06
CA PHE A 295 2.73 -7.98 -3.23
C PHE A 295 3.00 -6.63 -3.88
N CYS A 296 4.28 -6.31 -4.15
CA CYS A 296 4.73 -5.07 -4.78
C CYS A 296 5.33 -5.33 -6.17
N PRO A 297 4.51 -5.44 -7.22
CA PRO A 297 4.95 -5.80 -8.56
C PRO A 297 6.03 -4.87 -9.13
N ALA A 298 5.84 -3.56 -9.06
CA ALA A 298 6.77 -2.58 -9.63
C ALA A 298 8.16 -2.64 -8.96
N THR A 299 8.21 -2.80 -7.65
CA THR A 299 9.46 -3.00 -6.90
C THR A 299 10.17 -4.27 -7.35
N SER A 300 9.42 -5.36 -7.52
CA SER A 300 10.02 -6.62 -7.99
C SER A 300 10.61 -6.49 -9.39
N VAL A 301 9.92 -5.78 -10.29
CA VAL A 301 10.40 -5.55 -11.66
C VAL A 301 11.64 -4.65 -11.63
N LYS A 302 11.58 -3.50 -10.93
CA LYS A 302 12.66 -2.52 -10.92
C LYS A 302 13.94 -3.03 -10.26
N LEU A 303 13.82 -3.77 -9.15
CA LEU A 303 14.96 -4.30 -8.39
C LEU A 303 15.31 -5.75 -8.74
N ALA A 304 14.77 -6.27 -9.85
CA ALA A 304 15.05 -7.61 -10.36
C ALA A 304 14.90 -8.72 -9.29
N LYS A 305 13.87 -8.60 -8.40
CA LYS A 305 13.67 -9.57 -7.31
C LYS A 305 13.19 -10.94 -7.79
N GLY A 306 12.76 -11.06 -9.06
CA GLY A 306 12.40 -12.32 -9.69
C GLY A 306 11.00 -12.83 -9.36
N ALA A 307 10.05 -11.97 -8.94
CA ALA A 307 8.69 -12.39 -8.58
C ALA A 307 7.98 -13.19 -9.68
N THR A 308 8.21 -12.87 -10.96
CA THR A 308 7.64 -13.61 -12.09
C THR A 308 8.17 -15.04 -12.21
N ARG A 309 9.48 -15.21 -11.92
CA ARG A 309 10.20 -16.49 -12.12
C ARG A 309 10.08 -17.42 -10.91
N ILE A 310 10.21 -16.88 -9.69
CA ILE A 310 10.25 -17.68 -8.46
C ILE A 310 9.09 -17.38 -7.51
N GLY A 311 8.38 -16.27 -7.68
CA GLY A 311 7.26 -15.87 -6.81
C GLY A 311 6.06 -16.79 -7.02
N LYS A 312 5.44 -17.18 -5.92
CA LYS A 312 4.32 -18.15 -5.88
C LYS A 312 2.99 -17.48 -5.53
N TYR A 313 2.76 -16.27 -6.01
CA TYR A 313 1.51 -15.54 -5.70
C TYR A 313 0.26 -16.20 -6.31
N PRO A 314 0.28 -16.73 -7.54
CA PRO A 314 -0.84 -17.53 -8.05
C PRO A 314 -1.16 -18.73 -7.16
N GLU A 315 -0.13 -19.41 -6.63
CA GLU A 315 -0.27 -20.56 -5.73
C GLU A 315 -0.80 -20.13 -4.35
N MET A 316 -0.34 -19.00 -3.79
CA MET A 316 -0.87 -18.44 -2.55
C MET A 316 -2.37 -18.13 -2.68
N MET A 317 -2.76 -17.48 -3.78
CA MET A 317 -4.17 -17.18 -4.05
C MET A 317 -5.02 -18.43 -4.27
N ALA A 318 -4.47 -19.44 -4.98
CA ALA A 318 -5.13 -20.74 -5.17
C ALA A 318 -5.30 -21.49 -3.84
N ALA A 319 -4.37 -21.31 -2.89
CA ALA A 319 -4.46 -21.84 -1.53
C ALA A 319 -5.47 -21.07 -0.64
N GLY A 320 -6.12 -20.02 -1.16
CA GLY A 320 -7.13 -19.23 -0.44
C GLY A 320 -6.55 -18.11 0.44
N MET A 321 -5.28 -17.74 0.25
CA MET A 321 -4.69 -16.61 0.98
C MET A 321 -5.14 -15.26 0.41
N ASP A 322 -5.35 -14.28 1.28
CA ASP A 322 -5.54 -12.89 0.87
C ASP A 322 -4.19 -12.28 0.46
N VAL A 323 -4.10 -11.87 -0.79
CA VAL A 323 -2.93 -11.21 -1.37
C VAL A 323 -3.36 -9.85 -1.88
N GLY A 324 -2.96 -8.78 -1.18
CA GLY A 324 -3.16 -7.39 -1.60
C GLY A 324 -2.01 -6.90 -2.48
N LEU A 325 -2.20 -5.75 -3.14
CA LEU A 325 -1.17 -5.05 -3.89
C LEU A 325 -0.60 -3.88 -3.08
N GLY A 326 0.72 -3.65 -3.20
CA GLY A 326 1.40 -2.51 -2.62
C GLY A 326 2.22 -1.74 -3.66
N THR A 327 2.35 -0.42 -3.46
CA THR A 327 3.22 0.41 -4.30
C THR A 327 4.66 0.45 -3.79
N ASP A 328 4.88 0.11 -2.52
CA ASP A 328 6.18 0.20 -1.83
C ASP A 328 6.68 1.67 -1.75
N GLY A 329 7.90 1.89 -1.30
CA GLY A 329 8.53 3.21 -1.37
C GLY A 329 8.75 3.68 -2.82
N VAL A 330 8.62 4.97 -3.06
CA VAL A 330 8.76 5.54 -4.43
C VAL A 330 10.17 5.36 -5.01
N SER A 331 11.18 5.19 -4.18
CA SER A 331 12.54 4.85 -4.63
C SER A 331 12.63 3.44 -5.19
N ALA A 332 11.80 2.53 -4.71
CA ALA A 332 11.72 1.12 -5.13
C ALA A 332 10.63 0.90 -6.20
N GLY A 333 9.38 1.33 -5.94
CA GLY A 333 8.23 1.12 -6.83
C GLY A 333 8.06 2.18 -7.91
N GLY A 334 8.62 3.38 -7.71
CA GLY A 334 8.61 4.50 -8.65
C GLY A 334 7.53 5.55 -8.39
N ASN A 335 6.31 5.16 -8.02
CA ASN A 335 5.20 6.06 -7.75
C ASN A 335 4.12 5.39 -6.88
N MET A 336 3.17 6.20 -6.37
CA MET A 336 2.03 5.76 -5.55
C MET A 336 0.79 5.38 -6.40
N ASN A 337 1.01 4.84 -7.60
CA ASN A 337 -0.06 4.49 -8.53
C ASN A 337 -0.40 3.00 -8.46
N LEU A 338 -1.48 2.66 -7.73
CA LEU A 338 -1.90 1.28 -7.57
C LEU A 338 -2.51 0.68 -8.86
N MET A 339 -3.07 1.50 -9.76
CA MET A 339 -3.53 1.04 -11.08
C MET A 339 -2.38 0.44 -11.90
N ARG A 340 -1.18 1.02 -11.80
CA ARG A 340 0.02 0.45 -12.43
C ARG A 340 0.36 -0.94 -11.86
N GLN A 341 0.15 -1.16 -10.56
CA GLN A 341 0.36 -2.47 -9.94
C GLN A 341 -0.66 -3.48 -10.45
N THR A 342 -1.93 -3.07 -10.66
CA THR A 342 -2.96 -3.96 -11.23
C THR A 342 -2.62 -4.39 -12.64
N TYR A 343 -2.17 -3.47 -13.49
CA TYR A 343 -1.71 -3.78 -14.85
C TYR A 343 -0.55 -4.79 -14.83
N LEU A 344 0.47 -4.54 -14.02
CA LEU A 344 1.64 -5.41 -13.92
C LEU A 344 1.26 -6.82 -13.48
N VAL A 345 0.50 -6.96 -12.39
CA VAL A 345 0.14 -8.30 -11.87
C VAL A 345 -0.77 -9.05 -12.83
N ALA A 346 -1.66 -8.36 -13.56
CA ALA A 346 -2.57 -8.96 -14.52
C ALA A 346 -1.86 -9.50 -15.79
N GLY A 347 -0.62 -9.09 -16.05
CA GLY A 347 0.16 -9.50 -17.22
C GLY A 347 1.36 -10.37 -16.91
N MET A 348 2.15 -10.01 -15.88
CA MET A 348 3.49 -10.56 -15.65
C MET A 348 3.56 -12.08 -15.46
N PHE A 349 2.57 -12.68 -14.77
CA PHE A 349 2.53 -14.13 -14.56
C PHE A 349 2.05 -14.88 -15.80
N LYS A 350 1.12 -14.31 -16.55
CA LYS A 350 0.66 -14.87 -17.82
C LYS A 350 1.81 -15.01 -18.81
N ASP A 351 2.57 -13.93 -18.98
CA ASP A 351 3.70 -13.89 -19.90
C ASP A 351 4.82 -14.83 -19.47
N CYS A 352 5.29 -14.72 -18.24
CA CYS A 352 6.41 -15.51 -17.74
C CYS A 352 6.13 -17.02 -17.73
N ARG A 353 4.90 -17.43 -17.43
CA ARG A 353 4.49 -18.84 -17.35
C ARG A 353 3.77 -19.35 -18.59
N MET A 354 3.60 -18.50 -19.61
CA MET A 354 2.88 -18.82 -20.87
C MET A 354 1.49 -19.40 -20.61
N ASP A 355 0.79 -18.87 -19.61
CA ASP A 355 -0.56 -19.28 -19.22
C ASP A 355 -1.47 -18.07 -19.09
N SER A 356 -2.33 -17.84 -20.07
CA SER A 356 -3.26 -16.70 -20.13
C SER A 356 -4.35 -16.70 -19.05
N THR A 357 -4.51 -17.80 -18.31
CA THR A 357 -5.53 -17.94 -17.26
C THR A 357 -5.06 -17.42 -15.90
N LEU A 358 -3.76 -17.24 -15.70
CA LEU A 358 -3.18 -16.75 -14.45
C LEU A 358 -3.46 -15.27 -14.23
N VAL A 359 -3.97 -14.94 -13.06
CA VAL A 359 -4.19 -13.57 -12.56
C VAL A 359 -4.81 -12.64 -13.61
N GLY A 360 -6.06 -12.93 -14.03
CA GLY A 360 -6.80 -12.07 -14.97
C GLY A 360 -7.18 -10.71 -14.34
N ALA A 361 -7.72 -9.80 -15.16
CA ALA A 361 -8.12 -8.44 -14.75
C ALA A 361 -9.02 -8.42 -13.50
N ARG A 362 -10.00 -9.34 -13.43
CA ARG A 362 -10.89 -9.49 -12.25
C ARG A 362 -10.11 -9.73 -10.97
N LYS A 363 -9.15 -10.67 -11.00
CA LYS A 363 -8.34 -10.98 -9.82
C LYS A 363 -7.43 -9.82 -9.44
N ALA A 364 -6.81 -9.17 -10.41
CA ALA A 364 -5.95 -8.01 -10.18
C ALA A 364 -6.73 -6.83 -9.53
N LEU A 365 -7.95 -6.55 -10.01
CA LEU A 365 -8.80 -5.52 -9.41
C LEU A 365 -9.20 -5.88 -7.97
N ARG A 366 -9.54 -7.15 -7.70
CA ARG A 366 -9.83 -7.62 -6.34
C ARG A 366 -8.63 -7.47 -5.40
N MET A 367 -7.41 -7.78 -5.87
CA MET A 367 -6.18 -7.59 -5.08
C MET A 367 -5.96 -6.12 -4.70
N ALA A 368 -6.32 -5.20 -5.59
CA ALA A 368 -6.20 -3.75 -5.36
C ALA A 368 -7.40 -3.15 -4.58
N THR A 369 -8.42 -3.93 -4.26
CA THR A 369 -9.66 -3.47 -3.61
C THR A 369 -10.06 -4.40 -2.46
N LEU A 370 -11.00 -5.33 -2.64
CA LEU A 370 -11.57 -6.15 -1.57
C LEU A 370 -10.56 -7.06 -0.87
N GLU A 371 -9.64 -7.70 -1.61
CA GLU A 371 -8.62 -8.57 -1.00
C GLU A 371 -7.57 -7.75 -0.23
N GLY A 372 -7.19 -6.58 -0.77
CA GLY A 372 -6.39 -5.62 -0.02
C GLY A 372 -7.09 -5.17 1.28
N ALA A 373 -8.37 -4.82 1.20
CA ALA A 373 -9.15 -4.45 2.38
C ALA A 373 -9.23 -5.58 3.42
N LYS A 374 -9.45 -6.84 2.99
CA LYS A 374 -9.43 -8.01 3.86
C LYS A 374 -8.07 -8.21 4.52
N ALA A 375 -6.99 -8.06 3.76
CA ALA A 375 -5.64 -8.17 4.30
C ALA A 375 -5.38 -7.14 5.41
N LEU A 376 -5.95 -5.93 5.29
CA LEU A 376 -5.84 -4.86 6.27
C LEU A 376 -6.91 -4.92 7.39
N GLY A 377 -7.76 -5.93 7.44
CA GLY A 377 -8.81 -6.07 8.43
C GLY A 377 -9.94 -5.03 8.29
N TRP A 378 -10.16 -4.52 7.09
CA TRP A 378 -11.27 -3.61 6.74
C TRP A 378 -12.23 -4.18 5.68
N GLY A 379 -12.15 -5.49 5.37
CA GLY A 379 -12.96 -6.09 4.31
C GLY A 379 -14.48 -5.96 4.50
N ASP A 380 -14.94 -5.83 5.74
CA ASP A 380 -16.35 -5.62 6.06
C ASP A 380 -16.78 -4.14 5.90
N ASP A 381 -15.83 -3.21 5.91
CA ASP A 381 -16.10 -1.77 5.84
C ASP A 381 -15.85 -1.14 4.48
N ILE A 382 -14.84 -1.61 3.71
CA ILE A 382 -14.41 -1.02 2.43
C ILE A 382 -14.02 -2.10 1.41
N GLY A 383 -13.59 -1.67 0.22
CA GLY A 383 -13.02 -2.52 -0.84
C GLY A 383 -14.05 -3.08 -1.83
N SER A 384 -15.33 -2.83 -1.60
CA SER A 384 -16.43 -3.14 -2.53
C SER A 384 -17.55 -2.11 -2.39
N LEU A 385 -18.36 -1.96 -3.46
CA LEU A 385 -19.57 -1.13 -3.43
C LEU A 385 -20.73 -1.97 -2.91
N GLU A 386 -20.96 -1.94 -1.62
CA GLU A 386 -22.04 -2.67 -0.95
C GLU A 386 -22.76 -1.79 0.07
N VAL A 387 -24.08 -1.91 0.16
CA VAL A 387 -24.90 -1.16 1.15
C VAL A 387 -24.37 -1.42 2.56
N GLY A 388 -24.19 -0.35 3.32
CA GLY A 388 -23.67 -0.37 4.68
C GLY A 388 -22.17 -0.18 4.79
N LYS A 389 -21.39 -0.43 3.73
CA LYS A 389 -19.96 -0.14 3.70
C LYS A 389 -19.67 1.37 3.61
N LYS A 390 -18.47 1.77 3.98
CA LYS A 390 -17.98 3.14 3.85
C LYS A 390 -17.95 3.56 2.38
N ALA A 391 -18.35 4.78 2.11
CA ALA A 391 -18.35 5.34 0.76
C ALA A 391 -16.93 5.81 0.37
N ASP A 392 -16.05 4.83 0.17
CA ASP A 392 -14.70 4.95 -0.34
C ASP A 392 -14.69 4.44 -1.79
N PHE A 393 -14.66 5.34 -2.78
CA PHE A 393 -14.80 4.99 -4.19
C PHE A 393 -14.10 5.98 -5.13
N VAL A 394 -13.96 5.57 -6.38
CA VAL A 394 -13.39 6.36 -7.49
C VAL A 394 -14.44 6.53 -8.59
N LEU A 395 -14.54 7.74 -9.14
CA LEU A 395 -15.25 8.04 -10.37
C LEU A 395 -14.26 8.25 -11.50
N PHE A 396 -14.36 7.45 -12.56
CA PHE A 396 -13.65 7.63 -13.82
C PHE A 396 -14.48 8.48 -14.77
N ASP A 397 -13.84 9.45 -15.42
CA ASP A 397 -14.41 10.22 -16.51
C ASP A 397 -14.29 9.44 -17.82
N LEU A 398 -15.41 8.99 -18.36
CA LEU A 398 -15.46 8.17 -19.57
C LEU A 398 -15.35 9.00 -20.86
N ASP A 399 -15.42 10.34 -20.75
CA ASP A 399 -15.13 11.27 -21.85
C ASP A 399 -13.62 11.54 -21.99
N HIS A 400 -12.83 10.48 -21.83
CA HIS A 400 -11.38 10.47 -21.98
C HIS A 400 -10.95 9.44 -23.03
N TYR A 401 -9.88 9.70 -23.79
CA TYR A 401 -9.42 8.81 -24.87
C TYR A 401 -9.23 7.34 -24.45
N GLU A 402 -8.88 7.08 -23.17
CA GLU A 402 -8.70 5.73 -22.62
C GLU A 402 -10.00 4.90 -22.62
N TRP A 403 -11.16 5.57 -22.73
CA TRP A 403 -12.48 4.97 -22.69
C TRP A 403 -13.22 5.00 -24.02
N ALA A 404 -12.61 5.53 -25.10
CA ALA A 404 -13.29 5.71 -26.40
C ALA A 404 -12.58 4.98 -27.54
N PRO A 405 -13.05 3.77 -27.95
CA PRO A 405 -14.16 2.99 -27.38
C PRO A 405 -13.70 2.05 -26.24
N TYR A 406 -14.63 1.57 -25.44
CA TYR A 406 -14.40 0.46 -24.51
C TYR A 406 -15.53 -0.59 -24.61
N GLY A 407 -15.23 -1.82 -24.22
CA GLY A 407 -16.19 -2.92 -24.15
C GLY A 407 -16.46 -3.34 -22.70
N ASP A 408 -15.64 -4.24 -22.16
CA ASP A 408 -15.75 -4.68 -20.76
C ASP A 408 -15.13 -3.63 -19.82
N PRO A 409 -15.92 -2.97 -18.95
CA PRO A 409 -15.41 -1.93 -18.06
C PRO A 409 -14.37 -2.44 -17.06
N LEU A 410 -14.45 -3.70 -16.64
CA LEU A 410 -13.46 -4.29 -15.73
C LEU A 410 -12.10 -4.43 -16.42
N GLN A 411 -12.06 -4.90 -17.66
CA GLN A 411 -10.83 -4.94 -18.44
C GLN A 411 -10.30 -3.53 -18.72
N ALA A 412 -11.19 -2.59 -19.03
CA ALA A 412 -10.81 -1.20 -19.28
C ALA A 412 -10.13 -0.56 -18.05
N VAL A 413 -10.67 -0.75 -16.84
CA VAL A 413 -10.05 -0.25 -15.58
C VAL A 413 -8.64 -0.79 -15.40
N VAL A 414 -8.39 -2.07 -15.72
CA VAL A 414 -7.11 -2.73 -15.44
C VAL A 414 -6.07 -2.50 -16.54
N TYR A 415 -6.49 -2.52 -17.80
CA TYR A 415 -5.55 -2.54 -18.93
C TYR A 415 -5.48 -1.22 -19.71
N SER A 416 -6.53 -0.39 -19.67
CA SER A 416 -6.61 0.81 -20.51
C SER A 416 -6.58 2.09 -19.71
N ALA A 417 -7.31 2.15 -18.59
CA ALA A 417 -7.44 3.36 -17.78
C ALA A 417 -6.15 3.74 -17.05
N SER A 418 -5.97 5.02 -16.86
CA SER A 418 -4.89 5.59 -16.05
C SER A 418 -5.44 6.63 -15.06
N PRO A 419 -4.62 7.14 -14.12
CA PRO A 419 -5.04 8.23 -13.26
C PRO A 419 -5.48 9.50 -13.97
N ALA A 420 -5.16 9.67 -15.26
CA ALA A 420 -5.60 10.83 -16.05
C ALA A 420 -7.12 10.88 -16.21
N SER A 421 -7.79 9.74 -16.26
CA SER A 421 -9.25 9.64 -16.36
C SER A 421 -9.97 9.60 -15.00
N ILE A 422 -9.26 9.70 -13.86
CA ILE A 422 -9.92 9.81 -12.56
C ILE A 422 -10.48 11.22 -12.38
N ALA A 423 -11.81 11.32 -12.30
CA ALA A 423 -12.52 12.57 -12.05
C ALA A 423 -12.59 12.91 -10.57
N GLN A 424 -12.86 11.90 -9.72
CA GLN A 424 -13.01 12.09 -8.27
C GLN A 424 -12.56 10.85 -7.50
N THR A 425 -11.99 11.10 -6.30
CA THR A 425 -11.69 10.07 -5.30
C THR A 425 -12.37 10.44 -4.00
N TRP A 426 -13.18 9.53 -3.46
CA TRP A 426 -14.01 9.74 -2.27
C TRP A 426 -13.57 8.84 -1.13
N VAL A 427 -13.51 9.40 0.08
CA VAL A 427 -13.24 8.67 1.33
C VAL A 427 -14.26 9.11 2.38
N ASP A 428 -14.85 8.14 3.08
CA ASP A 428 -15.92 8.41 4.08
C ASP A 428 -17.00 9.36 3.53
N GLY A 429 -17.45 9.15 2.28
CA GLY A 429 -18.49 9.95 1.64
C GLY A 429 -18.09 11.40 1.30
N LYS A 430 -16.80 11.72 1.28
CA LYS A 430 -16.26 13.04 0.95
C LYS A 430 -15.35 12.96 -0.25
N ALA A 431 -15.55 13.83 -1.25
CA ALA A 431 -14.64 13.97 -2.37
C ALA A 431 -13.36 14.66 -1.91
N LEU A 432 -12.25 13.92 -1.83
CA LEU A 432 -10.94 14.45 -1.45
C LEU A 432 -10.09 14.84 -2.65
N TYR A 433 -10.34 14.23 -3.81
CA TYR A 433 -9.81 14.65 -5.10
C TYR A 433 -10.97 14.94 -6.04
N CYS A 434 -11.02 16.13 -6.59
CA CYS A 434 -12.08 16.60 -7.50
C CYS A 434 -11.58 17.81 -8.29
N GLY A 435 -12.03 17.96 -9.54
CA GLY A 435 -11.65 19.08 -10.39
C GLY A 435 -10.14 19.18 -10.65
N GLY A 436 -9.45 18.04 -10.69
CA GLY A 436 -8.01 17.97 -10.93
C GLY A 436 -7.14 18.34 -9.72
N GLN A 437 -7.72 18.48 -8.52
CA GLN A 437 -7.00 18.91 -7.32
C GLN A 437 -7.36 18.07 -6.09
N VAL A 438 -6.40 17.86 -5.21
CA VAL A 438 -6.64 17.38 -3.84
C VAL A 438 -7.14 18.55 -3.01
N VAL A 439 -8.41 18.49 -2.57
CA VAL A 439 -9.11 19.65 -1.99
C VAL A 439 -8.66 20.02 -0.57
N THR A 440 -7.89 19.16 0.07
CA THR A 440 -7.47 19.32 1.49
C THR A 440 -6.07 19.90 1.66
N VAL A 441 -5.33 20.14 0.57
CA VAL A 441 -3.96 20.66 0.60
C VAL A 441 -3.72 21.69 -0.52
N ASP A 442 -2.83 22.66 -0.28
CA ASP A 442 -2.23 23.46 -1.35
C ASP A 442 -1.16 22.63 -2.06
N GLU A 443 -1.53 21.96 -3.17
CA GLU A 443 -0.63 21.09 -3.91
C GLU A 443 0.59 21.83 -4.49
N ARG A 444 0.45 23.14 -4.83
CA ARG A 444 1.57 23.93 -5.38
C ARG A 444 2.62 24.19 -4.31
N ALA A 445 2.20 24.66 -3.16
CA ALA A 445 3.07 24.87 -2.01
C ALA A 445 3.72 23.56 -1.55
N LEU A 446 2.93 22.48 -1.46
CA LEU A 446 3.40 21.15 -1.06
C LEU A 446 4.48 20.61 -2.02
N ARG A 447 4.27 20.70 -3.33
CA ARG A 447 5.29 20.27 -4.32
C ARG A 447 6.57 21.09 -4.24
N THR A 448 6.46 22.41 -4.00
CA THR A 448 7.63 23.27 -3.85
C THR A 448 8.44 22.89 -2.62
N GLU A 449 7.76 22.69 -1.48
CA GLU A 449 8.39 22.29 -0.23
C GLU A 449 9.02 20.89 -0.32
N ALA A 450 8.32 19.93 -0.93
CA ALA A 450 8.84 18.57 -1.13
C ALA A 450 10.15 18.56 -1.96
N ARG A 451 10.21 19.36 -3.04
CA ARG A 451 11.44 19.47 -3.86
C ARG A 451 12.61 20.05 -3.06
N ARG A 452 12.35 21.11 -2.29
CA ARG A 452 13.38 21.74 -1.45
C ARG A 452 13.90 20.72 -0.41
N ARG A 453 13.01 20.08 0.32
CA ARG A 453 13.39 19.09 1.35
C ARG A 453 14.09 17.87 0.78
N ALA A 454 13.66 17.35 -0.38
CA ALA A 454 14.35 16.26 -1.05
C ALA A 454 15.81 16.61 -1.36
N ALA A 455 16.08 17.83 -1.87
CA ALA A 455 17.44 18.31 -2.11
C ALA A 455 18.26 18.42 -0.81
N ASP A 456 17.64 18.91 0.26
CA ASP A 456 18.28 19.03 1.58
C ASP A 456 18.62 17.65 2.17
N VAL A 457 17.72 16.66 2.05
CA VAL A 457 17.97 15.28 2.50
C VAL A 457 19.12 14.65 1.70
N VAL A 458 19.13 14.77 0.37
CA VAL A 458 20.23 14.26 -0.49
C VAL A 458 21.58 14.83 -0.05
N LYS A 459 21.61 16.14 0.26
CA LYS A 459 22.82 16.81 0.76
C LYS A 459 23.26 16.27 2.13
N ARG A 460 22.32 16.15 3.08
CA ARG A 460 22.61 15.62 4.42
C ARG A 460 23.06 14.16 4.38
N ALA A 461 22.51 13.37 3.47
CA ALA A 461 22.87 11.96 3.27
C ALA A 461 24.24 11.77 2.58
N GLY A 462 24.88 12.86 2.13
CA GLY A 462 26.14 12.76 1.39
C GLY A 462 26.01 12.11 0.01
N LEU A 463 24.79 12.06 -0.56
CA LEU A 463 24.50 11.46 -1.86
C LEU A 463 24.68 12.46 -3.03
N THR A 464 25.41 13.54 -2.80
CA THR A 464 25.78 14.56 -3.79
C THR A 464 27.03 14.08 -4.52
N GLY A 465 26.88 13.34 -5.58
CA GLY A 465 27.97 12.90 -6.45
C GLY A 465 27.40 12.53 -7.81
N GLU A 466 28.26 12.57 -8.84
CA GLU A 466 27.91 11.99 -10.12
C GLU A 466 27.38 10.57 -9.87
N THR A 467 26.26 10.23 -10.48
CA THR A 467 25.77 8.85 -10.50
C THR A 467 26.96 7.99 -10.89
N PRO A 468 27.46 7.07 -10.05
CA PRO A 468 28.55 6.22 -10.47
C PRO A 468 28.12 5.58 -11.78
N THR A 469 28.89 5.80 -12.85
CA THR A 469 28.69 5.05 -14.08
C THR A 469 29.03 3.62 -13.72
N VAL A 470 28.01 2.85 -13.30
CA VAL A 470 28.19 1.42 -13.07
C VAL A 470 28.32 0.82 -14.45
N THR A 471 29.55 0.69 -14.89
CA THR A 471 29.88 -0.19 -16.00
C THR A 471 29.58 -1.60 -15.49
N THR A 472 28.37 -2.08 -15.73
CA THR A 472 28.05 -3.50 -15.58
C THR A 472 28.81 -4.21 -16.68
N THR A 473 30.00 -4.71 -16.36
CA THR A 473 30.58 -5.82 -17.12
C THR A 473 29.73 -7.02 -16.76
N TYR A 474 28.95 -7.48 -17.72
CA TYR A 474 28.32 -8.79 -17.69
C TYR A 474 29.42 -9.81 -18.06
N ASP A 475 30.17 -10.28 -17.07
CA ASP A 475 30.99 -11.48 -17.17
C ASP A 475 30.31 -12.64 -16.44
#